data_23bc68503ea5b34d6b9dd084fd0546fe
#
_entry.id   23bc68503ea5b34d6b9dd084fd0546fe
#
_cell.length_a   1.000
_cell.length_b   1.000
_cell.length_c   1.000
_cell.angle_alpha   90.00
_cell.angle_beta   90.00
_cell.angle_gamma   90.00
#
_symmetry.space_group_name_H-M   'P 1'
#
loop_
_entity.id
_entity.type
_entity.pdbx_description
1 polymer ?
#
loop_
_entity_poly.entity_id
_entity_poly.type
_entity_poly.pdbx_seq_one_letter_code
_entity_poly.pdbx_strand_id
1 'polypeptide(L)'
;RAVYIDNTDFTAPESKNNLDLVKWAQNAASQHWGYVWGTYGQVLDDALFAVKLEQYPTHVGNYEDFIRSNWLGGRTADCIGLIKGYSWYDPATGHINYATNGMPDINADYMAHSVAEKGSIDTIPEIPGLAVWRSGHIGIYIGNGKVVEAKATRIGVVETNLSDGTWTHWIKIPYINYIEETTEPEEPEPIEPLEPEEPAPPEPVEP
;
A
#
# COMPACT_ATOMS: atom_id res chain seq x y z
N ARG A 1 16.39 2.67 -21.06
CA ARG A 1 15.40 2.14 -22.02
C ARG A 1 14.37 1.37 -21.21
N ALA A 2 13.14 1.87 -21.14
CA ALA A 2 12.03 1.09 -20.59
C ALA A 2 11.83 -0.16 -21.48
N VAL A 3 11.90 -1.33 -20.88
CA VAL A 3 11.57 -2.58 -21.57
C VAL A 3 10.05 -2.65 -21.55
N TYR A 4 9.41 -2.47 -22.70
CA TYR A 4 7.98 -2.74 -22.86
C TYR A 4 7.78 -4.25 -22.78
N ILE A 5 7.13 -4.71 -21.73
CA ILE A 5 6.62 -6.07 -21.65
C ILE A 5 5.18 -6.02 -22.16
N ASP A 6 4.89 -6.80 -23.19
CA ASP A 6 3.53 -6.99 -23.67
C ASP A 6 2.71 -7.66 -22.56
N ASN A 7 1.66 -6.99 -22.10
CA ASN A 7 0.87 -7.41 -20.94
C ASN A 7 -0.01 -8.65 -21.19
N THR A 8 0.00 -9.22 -22.42
CA THR A 8 -0.91 -10.30 -22.79
C THR A 8 -0.55 -11.66 -22.17
N ASP A 9 0.71 -11.84 -21.74
CA ASP A 9 1.21 -13.10 -21.19
C ASP A 9 1.77 -12.99 -19.75
N PHE A 10 1.56 -11.85 -19.07
CA PHE A 10 2.11 -11.66 -17.73
C PHE A 10 1.21 -12.30 -16.67
N THR A 11 1.76 -13.26 -15.92
CA THR A 11 1.14 -13.80 -14.70
C THR A 11 1.81 -13.16 -13.50
N ALA A 12 1.03 -12.45 -12.67
CA ALA A 12 1.54 -11.86 -11.44
C ALA A 12 2.11 -12.97 -10.51
N PRO A 13 3.26 -12.74 -9.86
CA PRO A 13 3.79 -13.69 -8.90
C PRO A 13 2.79 -13.95 -7.78
N GLU A 14 2.58 -15.22 -7.39
CA GLU A 14 1.66 -15.57 -6.30
C GLU A 14 2.00 -14.87 -4.98
N SER A 15 3.29 -14.54 -4.78
CA SER A 15 3.78 -13.82 -3.59
C SER A 15 3.38 -12.34 -3.53
N LYS A 16 2.84 -11.75 -4.61
CA LYS A 16 2.41 -10.35 -4.66
C LYS A 16 0.90 -10.29 -4.81
N ASN A 17 0.23 -9.81 -3.78
CA ASN A 17 -1.23 -9.76 -3.72
C ASN A 17 -1.75 -8.44 -3.16
N ASN A 18 -3.05 -8.22 -3.35
CA ASN A 18 -3.74 -6.99 -2.94
C ASN A 18 -3.74 -6.77 -1.42
N LEU A 19 -3.88 -7.81 -0.62
CA LEU A 19 -3.94 -7.67 0.85
C LEU A 19 -2.58 -7.30 1.44
N ASP A 20 -1.50 -7.88 0.93
CA ASP A 20 -0.15 -7.50 1.35
C ASP A 20 0.23 -6.11 0.83
N LEU A 21 -0.28 -5.68 -0.34
CA LEU A 21 -0.15 -4.30 -0.80
C LEU A 21 -0.81 -3.32 0.18
N VAL A 22 -2.00 -3.66 0.70
CA VAL A 22 -2.68 -2.86 1.72
C VAL A 22 -1.83 -2.73 2.98
N LYS A 23 -1.29 -3.85 3.50
CA LYS A 23 -0.39 -3.84 4.67
C LYS A 23 0.86 -2.99 4.43
N TRP A 24 1.47 -3.11 3.24
CA TRP A 24 2.61 -2.30 2.84
C TRP A 24 2.27 -0.80 2.87
N ALA A 25 1.15 -0.41 2.28
CA ALA A 25 0.71 0.97 2.22
C ALA A 25 0.40 1.53 3.62
N GLN A 26 -0.34 0.78 4.45
CA GLN A 26 -0.64 1.14 5.84
C GLN A 26 0.63 1.28 6.68
N ASN A 27 1.60 0.38 6.50
CA ASN A 27 2.89 0.48 7.17
C ASN A 27 3.65 1.75 6.74
N ALA A 28 3.66 2.09 5.45
CA ALA A 28 4.27 3.31 4.96
C ALA A 28 3.63 4.58 5.55
N ALA A 29 2.29 4.61 5.68
CA ALA A 29 1.57 5.71 6.30
C ALA A 29 1.87 5.80 7.82
N SER A 30 1.85 4.67 8.54
CA SER A 30 2.13 4.63 9.98
C SER A 30 3.57 5.03 10.34
N GLN A 31 4.51 4.74 9.45
CA GLN A 31 5.90 5.14 9.58
C GLN A 31 6.20 6.54 9.03
N HIS A 32 5.19 7.26 8.53
CA HIS A 32 5.34 8.62 7.99
C HIS A 32 6.40 8.72 6.89
N TRP A 33 6.34 7.81 5.90
CA TRP A 33 7.26 7.91 4.76
C TRP A 33 7.11 9.25 4.05
N GLY A 34 8.25 9.82 3.65
CA GLY A 34 8.27 11.07 2.92
C GLY A 34 7.79 10.91 1.47
N TYR A 35 7.49 12.05 0.84
CA TYR A 35 7.24 12.11 -0.60
C TYR A 35 8.43 12.75 -1.30
N VAL A 36 9.06 12.00 -2.19
CA VAL A 36 10.08 12.52 -3.11
C VAL A 36 9.84 11.91 -4.50
N TRP A 37 9.75 12.78 -5.49
CA TRP A 37 9.49 12.37 -6.87
C TRP A 37 10.54 11.37 -7.37
N GLY A 38 10.07 10.27 -7.96
CA GLY A 38 10.93 9.20 -8.49
C GLY A 38 11.50 8.24 -7.44
N THR A 39 11.00 8.27 -6.19
CA THR A 39 11.33 7.27 -5.18
C THR A 39 10.21 6.24 -5.01
N TYR A 40 10.53 5.05 -4.47
CA TYR A 40 9.62 3.91 -4.40
C TYR A 40 9.79 3.08 -3.11
N GLY A 41 10.09 3.74 -2.00
CA GLY A 41 10.22 3.12 -0.67
C GLY A 41 11.67 2.94 -0.19
N GLN A 42 12.66 3.42 -0.95
CA GLN A 42 14.06 3.41 -0.50
C GLN A 42 14.25 4.40 0.66
N VAL A 43 15.30 4.16 1.44
CA VAL A 43 15.83 5.18 2.36
C VAL A 43 16.45 6.28 1.52
N LEU A 44 16.05 7.51 1.76
CA LEU A 44 16.60 8.69 1.08
C LEU A 44 17.89 9.11 1.79
N ASP A 45 19.01 8.59 1.32
CA ASP A 45 20.33 9.08 1.73
C ASP A 45 20.82 10.26 0.86
N ASP A 46 21.95 10.85 1.22
CA ASP A 46 22.51 11.98 0.48
C ASP A 46 22.82 11.64 -1.00
N ALA A 47 23.23 10.40 -1.28
CA ALA A 47 23.56 9.97 -2.64
C ALA A 47 22.30 9.86 -3.50
N LEU A 48 21.25 9.20 -3.00
CA LEU A 48 19.97 9.10 -3.69
C LEU A 48 19.32 10.48 -3.84
N PHE A 49 19.41 11.32 -2.82
CA PHE A 49 18.86 12.67 -2.88
C PHE A 49 19.55 13.52 -3.96
N ALA A 50 20.89 13.47 -4.06
CA ALA A 50 21.62 14.16 -5.13
C ALA A 50 21.17 13.70 -6.52
N VAL A 51 21.00 12.39 -6.71
CA VAL A 51 20.47 11.83 -7.96
C VAL A 51 19.06 12.37 -8.28
N LYS A 52 18.17 12.45 -7.26
CA LYS A 52 16.80 12.95 -7.49
C LYS A 52 16.75 14.46 -7.76
N LEU A 53 17.65 15.23 -7.16
CA LEU A 53 17.81 16.67 -7.49
C LEU A 53 18.22 16.87 -8.95
N GLU A 54 19.14 16.07 -9.45
CA GLU A 54 19.59 16.13 -10.84
C GLU A 54 18.50 15.67 -11.82
N GLN A 55 17.81 14.55 -11.50
CA GLN A 55 16.76 13.99 -12.36
C GLN A 55 15.51 14.86 -12.43
N TYR A 56 15.14 15.50 -11.31
CA TYR A 56 13.88 16.21 -11.15
C TYR A 56 14.06 17.62 -10.56
N PRO A 57 14.79 18.52 -11.22
CA PRO A 57 15.15 19.83 -10.65
C PRO A 57 13.94 20.67 -10.28
N THR A 58 12.81 20.52 -10.97
CA THR A 58 11.57 21.24 -10.64
C THR A 58 10.80 20.56 -9.50
N HIS A 59 10.62 19.23 -9.58
CA HIS A 59 9.77 18.49 -8.63
C HIS A 59 10.47 18.20 -7.30
N VAL A 60 11.79 18.15 -7.31
CA VAL A 60 12.62 17.91 -6.12
C VAL A 60 13.36 19.17 -5.71
N GLY A 61 14.01 19.86 -6.66
CA GLY A 61 14.82 21.05 -6.38
C GLY A 61 14.04 22.21 -5.76
N ASN A 62 12.80 22.46 -6.20
CA ASN A 62 11.95 23.48 -5.58
C ASN A 62 11.59 23.19 -4.11
N TYR A 63 11.86 21.98 -3.63
CA TYR A 63 11.58 21.54 -2.28
C TYR A 63 12.85 21.07 -1.54
N GLU A 64 14.04 21.38 -2.05
CA GLU A 64 15.32 20.85 -1.55
C GLU A 64 15.45 21.00 -0.02
N ASP A 65 15.30 22.23 0.48
CA ASP A 65 15.45 22.53 1.92
C ASP A 65 14.41 21.76 2.76
N PHE A 66 13.18 21.66 2.27
CA PHE A 66 12.12 20.93 2.96
C PHE A 66 12.42 19.43 3.00
N ILE A 67 12.80 18.84 1.88
CA ILE A 67 13.12 17.40 1.78
C ILE A 67 14.31 17.07 2.67
N ARG A 68 15.35 17.89 2.62
CA ARG A 68 16.56 17.74 3.45
C ARG A 68 16.23 17.77 4.95
N SER A 69 15.35 18.65 5.35
CA SER A 69 14.99 18.84 6.77
C SER A 69 13.99 17.80 7.30
N ASN A 70 13.17 17.20 6.44
CA ASN A 70 12.05 16.36 6.87
C ASN A 70 12.13 14.90 6.40
N TRP A 71 12.72 14.63 5.23
CA TRP A 71 12.67 13.31 4.62
C TRP A 71 14.03 12.61 4.51
N LEU A 72 15.14 13.34 4.59
CA LEU A 72 16.47 12.76 4.51
C LEU A 72 16.72 11.78 5.66
N GLY A 73 17.22 10.59 5.33
CA GLY A 73 17.43 9.50 6.28
C GLY A 73 16.19 8.60 6.48
N GLY A 74 15.01 9.02 6.02
CA GLY A 74 13.77 8.25 6.08
C GLY A 74 13.44 7.55 4.75
N ARG A 75 12.44 6.66 4.77
CA ARG A 75 11.91 6.08 3.54
C ARG A 75 11.03 7.08 2.81
N THR A 76 11.09 7.05 1.48
CA THR A 76 10.31 7.94 0.62
C THR A 76 9.73 7.21 -0.58
N ALA A 77 8.54 7.64 -1.02
CA ALA A 77 7.92 7.18 -2.25
C ALA A 77 7.16 8.32 -2.93
N ASP A 78 7.09 8.34 -4.25
CA ASP A 78 6.06 9.11 -4.96
C ASP A 78 4.77 8.30 -5.09
N CYS A 79 3.73 8.87 -5.70
CA CYS A 79 2.41 8.27 -5.73
C CYS A 79 2.39 6.86 -6.36
N ILE A 80 3.01 6.66 -7.53
CA ILE A 80 3.11 5.36 -8.17
C ILE A 80 4.25 4.52 -7.59
N GLY A 81 5.27 5.17 -7.05
CA GLY A 81 6.40 4.53 -6.39
C GLY A 81 5.98 3.73 -5.17
N LEU A 82 4.93 4.14 -4.45
CA LEU A 82 4.38 3.37 -3.34
C LEU A 82 3.88 1.99 -3.79
N ILE A 83 3.24 1.90 -4.95
CA ILE A 83 2.78 0.64 -5.56
C ILE A 83 3.95 -0.16 -6.13
N LYS A 84 4.82 0.48 -6.94
CA LYS A 84 5.98 -0.17 -7.54
C LYS A 84 6.92 -0.72 -6.48
N GLY A 85 7.16 0.03 -5.42
CA GLY A 85 8.01 -0.38 -4.30
C GLY A 85 7.55 -1.67 -3.64
N TYR A 86 6.25 -1.84 -3.44
CA TYR A 86 5.69 -3.10 -2.97
C TYR A 86 6.02 -4.27 -3.92
N SER A 87 5.78 -4.10 -5.21
CA SER A 87 6.05 -5.15 -6.20
C SER A 87 7.53 -5.51 -6.29
N TRP A 88 8.42 -4.54 -6.10
CA TRP A 88 9.86 -4.71 -6.16
C TRP A 88 10.50 -5.11 -4.82
N TYR A 89 9.75 -5.04 -3.73
CA TYR A 89 10.25 -5.42 -2.41
C TYR A 89 10.43 -6.94 -2.29
N ASP A 90 11.60 -7.34 -1.81
CA ASP A 90 11.91 -8.72 -1.48
C ASP A 90 11.86 -8.90 0.05
N PRO A 91 10.85 -9.60 0.58
CA PRO A 91 10.71 -9.80 2.02
C PRO A 91 11.83 -10.67 2.62
N ALA A 92 12.50 -11.51 1.83
CA ALA A 92 13.58 -12.36 2.33
C ALA A 92 14.86 -11.57 2.62
N THR A 93 15.11 -10.51 1.85
CA THR A 93 16.31 -9.68 1.98
C THR A 93 16.03 -8.30 2.57
N GLY A 94 14.76 -7.86 2.57
CA GLY A 94 14.36 -6.50 2.95
C GLY A 94 14.72 -5.43 1.92
N HIS A 95 15.18 -5.83 0.73
CA HIS A 95 15.60 -4.92 -0.33
C HIS A 95 14.47 -4.66 -1.32
N ILE A 96 14.54 -3.50 -1.98
CA ILE A 96 13.69 -3.17 -3.12
C ILE A 96 14.52 -3.35 -4.38
N ASN A 97 14.20 -4.40 -5.13
CA ASN A 97 14.91 -4.79 -6.35
C ASN A 97 14.21 -4.17 -7.56
N TYR A 98 14.77 -3.08 -8.09
CA TYR A 98 14.19 -2.30 -9.19
C TYR A 98 13.78 -3.16 -10.38
N ALA A 99 12.55 -2.90 -10.88
CA ALA A 99 11.95 -3.53 -12.06
C ALA A 99 11.86 -5.08 -12.01
N THR A 100 11.69 -5.64 -10.79
CA THR A 100 11.45 -7.09 -10.60
C THR A 100 9.96 -7.43 -10.54
N ASN A 101 9.65 -8.73 -10.47
CA ASN A 101 8.28 -9.26 -10.34
C ASN A 101 7.33 -8.77 -11.44
N GLY A 102 7.85 -8.49 -12.65
CA GLY A 102 7.07 -8.06 -13.79
C GLY A 102 6.53 -6.64 -13.73
N MET A 103 6.63 -5.94 -12.62
CA MET A 103 6.19 -4.55 -12.49
C MET A 103 7.17 -3.62 -13.24
N PRO A 104 6.75 -2.99 -14.34
CA PRO A 104 7.60 -2.06 -15.08
C PRO A 104 7.71 -0.71 -14.35
N ASP A 105 8.74 0.06 -14.65
CA ASP A 105 8.85 1.44 -14.20
C ASP A 105 8.01 2.36 -15.08
N ILE A 106 6.76 2.54 -14.69
CA ILE A 106 5.75 3.36 -15.38
C ILE A 106 5.20 4.44 -14.44
N ASN A 107 4.61 5.48 -15.01
CA ASN A 107 3.93 6.50 -14.25
C ASN A 107 2.46 6.15 -13.97
N ALA A 108 1.80 6.93 -13.12
CA ALA A 108 0.41 6.70 -12.71
C ALA A 108 -0.58 6.72 -13.87
N ASP A 109 -0.40 7.66 -14.81
CA ASP A 109 -1.30 7.79 -15.96
C ASP A 109 -1.14 6.63 -16.93
N TYR A 110 0.09 6.18 -17.18
CA TYR A 110 0.34 5.02 -18.01
C TYR A 110 -0.28 3.76 -17.39
N MET A 111 -0.12 3.53 -16.10
CA MET A 111 -0.75 2.40 -15.42
C MET A 111 -2.27 2.45 -15.60
N ALA A 112 -2.92 3.58 -15.32
CA ALA A 112 -4.36 3.72 -15.43
C ALA A 112 -4.90 3.52 -16.85
N HIS A 113 -4.14 3.93 -17.88
CA HIS A 113 -4.56 3.76 -19.27
C HIS A 113 -4.30 2.33 -19.82
N SER A 114 -3.28 1.64 -19.32
CA SER A 114 -2.88 0.32 -19.81
C SER A 114 -3.70 -0.84 -19.23
N VAL A 115 -4.51 -0.63 -18.19
CA VAL A 115 -5.30 -1.70 -17.57
C VAL A 115 -6.67 -1.87 -18.22
N ALA A 116 -7.10 -3.13 -18.33
CA ALA A 116 -8.41 -3.48 -18.87
C ALA A 116 -9.51 -3.41 -17.79
N GLU A 117 -9.21 -3.79 -16.55
CA GLU A 117 -10.20 -3.85 -15.46
C GLU A 117 -10.15 -2.57 -14.63
N LYS A 118 -11.09 -1.69 -14.91
CA LYS A 118 -11.25 -0.38 -14.27
C LYS A 118 -12.69 0.12 -14.42
N GLY A 119 -13.07 1.09 -13.59
CA GLY A 119 -14.37 1.74 -13.66
C GLY A 119 -14.38 3.15 -13.10
N SER A 120 -15.50 3.84 -13.22
CA SER A 120 -15.72 5.13 -12.55
C SER A 120 -15.57 4.96 -11.03
N ILE A 121 -15.05 5.97 -10.36
CA ILE A 121 -14.86 5.93 -8.90
C ILE A 121 -16.17 5.68 -8.16
N ASP A 122 -17.30 6.16 -8.67
CA ASP A 122 -18.62 5.94 -8.07
C ASP A 122 -19.05 4.46 -8.07
N THR A 123 -18.37 3.61 -8.83
CA THR A 123 -18.63 2.17 -8.95
C THR A 123 -17.56 1.32 -8.29
N ILE A 124 -16.72 1.90 -7.45
CA ILE A 124 -15.61 1.16 -6.82
C ILE A 124 -16.15 -0.01 -5.99
N PRO A 125 -15.74 -1.25 -6.28
CA PRO A 125 -16.12 -2.38 -5.44
C PRO A 125 -15.36 -2.35 -4.13
N GLU A 126 -15.91 -2.99 -3.10
CA GLU A 126 -15.26 -3.12 -1.79
C GLU A 126 -14.15 -4.19 -1.85
N ILE A 127 -13.11 -3.91 -2.62
CA ILE A 127 -11.94 -4.79 -2.80
C ILE A 127 -10.69 -4.02 -2.38
N PRO A 128 -10.14 -4.29 -1.17
CA PRO A 128 -8.89 -3.67 -0.74
C PRO A 128 -7.74 -3.99 -1.70
N GLY A 129 -6.86 -3.01 -1.91
CA GLY A 129 -5.72 -3.13 -2.82
C GLY A 129 -6.00 -2.72 -4.26
N LEU A 130 -7.23 -2.30 -4.59
CA LEU A 130 -7.45 -1.57 -5.84
C LEU A 130 -6.68 -0.25 -5.80
N ALA A 131 -6.22 0.23 -6.95
CA ALA A 131 -5.75 1.59 -7.03
C ALA A 131 -6.89 2.56 -7.36
N VAL A 132 -6.83 3.75 -6.81
CA VAL A 132 -7.69 4.89 -7.18
C VAL A 132 -6.85 5.91 -7.90
N TRP A 133 -7.39 6.45 -8.99
CA TRP A 133 -6.63 7.28 -9.91
C TRP A 133 -7.39 8.55 -10.32
N ARG A 134 -6.64 9.61 -10.51
CA ARG A 134 -6.97 10.80 -11.27
C ARG A 134 -5.75 11.19 -12.11
N SER A 135 -5.92 12.04 -13.12
CA SER A 135 -4.78 12.48 -13.94
C SER A 135 -3.61 12.98 -13.07
N GLY A 136 -2.45 12.39 -13.28
CA GLY A 136 -1.20 12.71 -12.59
C GLY A 136 -1.08 12.19 -11.16
N HIS A 137 -2.05 11.40 -10.63
CA HIS A 137 -1.98 10.91 -9.26
C HIS A 137 -2.68 9.55 -9.07
N ILE A 138 -2.18 8.75 -8.13
CA ILE A 138 -2.69 7.43 -7.81
C ILE A 138 -2.55 7.15 -6.31
N GLY A 139 -3.50 6.41 -5.74
CA GLY A 139 -3.49 5.94 -4.37
C GLY A 139 -3.92 4.47 -4.29
N ILE A 140 -3.87 3.89 -3.11
CA ILE A 140 -4.24 2.51 -2.83
C ILE A 140 -5.50 2.52 -1.95
N TYR A 141 -6.60 1.98 -2.48
CA TYR A 141 -7.82 1.76 -1.71
C TYR A 141 -7.59 0.64 -0.69
N ILE A 142 -7.81 0.92 0.58
CA ILE A 142 -7.55 -0.03 1.66
C ILE A 142 -8.83 -0.62 2.27
N GLY A 143 -9.99 -0.37 1.62
CA GLY A 143 -11.29 -0.76 2.11
C GLY A 143 -11.97 0.30 2.98
N ASN A 144 -13.26 0.11 3.25
CA ASN A 144 -14.05 0.97 4.15
C ASN A 144 -13.98 2.48 3.81
N GLY A 145 -13.93 2.81 2.52
CA GLY A 145 -13.86 4.20 2.06
C GLY A 145 -12.55 4.91 2.42
N LYS A 146 -11.44 4.17 2.61
CA LYS A 146 -10.13 4.70 2.96
C LYS A 146 -9.12 4.48 1.83
N VAL A 147 -8.18 5.40 1.72
CA VAL A 147 -7.09 5.38 0.74
C VAL A 147 -5.78 5.69 1.45
N VAL A 148 -4.73 4.96 1.11
CA VAL A 148 -3.36 5.37 1.43
C VAL A 148 -2.73 5.92 0.15
N GLU A 149 -2.16 7.12 0.24
CA GLU A 149 -1.54 7.82 -0.87
C GLU A 149 -0.21 8.47 -0.46
N ALA A 150 0.80 8.40 -1.30
CA ALA A 150 1.93 9.30 -1.22
C ALA A 150 1.47 10.62 -1.85
N LYS A 151 1.06 11.58 -1.01
CA LYS A 151 0.17 12.68 -1.39
C LYS A 151 0.89 13.86 -2.04
N ALA A 152 1.91 14.36 -1.38
CA ALA A 152 2.69 15.51 -1.84
C ALA A 152 3.98 15.65 -1.02
N THR A 153 4.95 16.39 -1.56
CA THR A 153 6.27 16.58 -0.94
C THR A 153 6.20 17.08 0.51
N ARG A 154 5.24 17.97 0.82
CA ARG A 154 5.09 18.54 2.17
C ARG A 154 4.23 17.69 3.12
N ILE A 155 3.68 16.58 2.64
CA ILE A 155 2.73 15.74 3.38
C ILE A 155 3.31 14.34 3.61
N GLY A 156 3.92 13.72 2.60
CA GLY A 156 4.39 12.34 2.65
C GLY A 156 3.28 11.33 2.35
N VAL A 157 3.43 10.13 2.90
CA VAL A 157 2.46 9.04 2.79
C VAL A 157 1.46 9.13 3.92
N VAL A 158 0.18 9.18 3.58
CA VAL A 158 -0.93 9.38 4.52
C VAL A 158 -2.13 8.51 4.18
N GLU A 159 -2.93 8.20 5.21
CA GLU A 159 -4.29 7.67 5.04
C GLU A 159 -5.27 8.84 4.92
N THR A 160 -6.17 8.76 3.93
CA THR A 160 -7.21 9.75 3.66
C THR A 160 -8.56 9.06 3.45
N ASN A 161 -9.67 9.80 3.51
CA ASN A 161 -10.94 9.25 3.07
C ASN A 161 -11.01 9.27 1.54
N LEU A 162 -11.62 8.27 0.95
CA LEU A 162 -11.87 8.21 -0.49
C LEU A 162 -12.64 9.45 -0.97
N SER A 163 -13.61 9.92 -0.17
CA SER A 163 -14.45 11.09 -0.44
C SER A 163 -13.70 12.42 -0.42
N ASP A 164 -12.54 12.48 0.24
CA ASP A 164 -11.73 13.71 0.33
C ASP A 164 -10.83 13.90 -0.89
N GLY A 165 -10.69 12.86 -1.72
CA GLY A 165 -9.93 12.86 -2.96
C GLY A 165 -10.76 13.30 -4.16
N THR A 166 -10.09 13.75 -5.21
CA THR A 166 -10.69 14.06 -6.52
C THR A 166 -10.49 12.90 -7.49
N TRP A 167 -10.64 11.67 -6.99
CA TRP A 167 -10.48 10.44 -7.75
C TRP A 167 -11.53 10.36 -8.85
N THR A 168 -11.15 9.84 -10.02
CA THR A 168 -12.05 9.69 -11.16
C THR A 168 -12.34 8.24 -11.50
N HIS A 169 -11.36 7.35 -11.26
CA HIS A 169 -11.48 5.94 -11.56
C HIS A 169 -10.85 5.09 -10.47
N TRP A 170 -11.35 3.86 -10.34
CA TRP A 170 -10.66 2.75 -9.73
C TRP A 170 -10.03 1.86 -10.80
N ILE A 171 -8.92 1.24 -10.50
CA ILE A 171 -8.22 0.31 -11.39
C ILE A 171 -7.76 -0.93 -10.62
N LYS A 172 -7.82 -2.08 -11.26
CA LYS A 172 -7.21 -3.30 -10.75
C LYS A 172 -5.76 -3.35 -11.22
N ILE A 173 -4.82 -3.36 -10.28
CA ILE A 173 -3.40 -3.32 -10.59
C ILE A 173 -3.02 -4.62 -11.31
N PRO A 174 -2.47 -4.59 -12.54
CA PRO A 174 -2.34 -5.78 -13.39
C PRO A 174 -1.21 -6.72 -12.98
N TYR A 175 -0.34 -6.30 -12.06
CA TYR A 175 0.90 -6.99 -11.71
C TYR A 175 0.86 -7.62 -10.31
N ILE A 176 -0.30 -7.72 -9.70
CA ILE A 176 -0.53 -8.38 -8.41
C ILE A 176 -1.73 -9.31 -8.49
N ASN A 177 -1.77 -10.34 -7.65
CA ASN A 177 -2.92 -11.23 -7.52
C ASN A 177 -3.96 -10.61 -6.59
N TYR A 178 -5.24 -10.75 -6.95
CA TYR A 178 -6.34 -10.37 -6.06
C TYR A 178 -6.88 -11.62 -5.39
N ILE A 179 -6.70 -11.67 -4.06
CA ILE A 179 -7.18 -12.75 -3.20
C ILE A 179 -8.26 -12.19 -2.27
N GLU A 180 -9.16 -13.06 -1.84
CA GLU A 180 -10.16 -12.72 -0.83
C GLU A 180 -9.54 -12.89 0.57
N GLU A 181 -9.99 -12.08 1.52
CA GLU A 181 -9.65 -12.26 2.91
C GLU A 181 -10.25 -13.58 3.38
N THR A 182 -9.41 -14.58 3.64
CA THR A 182 -9.88 -15.80 4.29
C THR A 182 -10.21 -15.44 5.73
N THR A 183 -11.50 -15.28 6.01
CA THR A 183 -11.99 -15.39 7.38
C THR A 183 -11.78 -16.85 7.78
N GLU A 184 -10.64 -17.18 8.43
CA GLU A 184 -10.60 -18.40 9.20
C GLU A 184 -11.79 -18.35 10.15
N PRO A 185 -12.64 -19.42 10.18
CA PRO A 185 -13.65 -19.49 11.21
C PRO A 185 -12.92 -19.37 12.54
N GLU A 186 -13.30 -18.41 13.37
CA GLU A 186 -12.82 -18.34 14.75
C GLU A 186 -13.01 -19.74 15.33
N GLU A 187 -11.89 -20.40 15.64
CA GLU A 187 -11.94 -21.68 16.34
C GLU A 187 -12.74 -21.40 17.62
N PRO A 188 -13.87 -22.12 17.86
CA PRO A 188 -14.68 -21.82 19.02
C PRO A 188 -13.77 -21.90 20.25
N GLU A 189 -13.75 -20.83 21.06
CA GLU A 189 -12.99 -20.82 22.30
C GLU A 189 -13.26 -22.12 23.07
N PRO A 190 -12.24 -22.79 23.62
CA PRO A 190 -12.43 -23.99 24.39
C PRO A 190 -13.43 -23.68 25.49
N ILE A 191 -14.58 -24.36 25.48
CA ILE A 191 -15.55 -24.27 26.54
C ILE A 191 -14.83 -24.81 27.79
N GLU A 192 -14.46 -23.93 28.72
CA GLU A 192 -13.95 -24.37 30.02
C GLU A 192 -14.95 -25.36 30.61
N PRO A 193 -14.52 -26.55 31.08
CA PRO A 193 -15.40 -27.47 31.74
C PRO A 193 -15.99 -26.77 32.98
N LEU A 194 -17.31 -26.69 33.05
CA LEU A 194 -17.99 -26.25 34.24
C LEU A 194 -17.48 -27.11 35.41
N GLU A 195 -16.80 -26.50 36.39
CA GLU A 195 -16.47 -27.18 37.65
C GLU A 195 -17.78 -27.72 38.25
N PRO A 196 -17.78 -28.99 38.75
CA PRO A 196 -18.97 -29.51 39.42
C PRO A 196 -19.28 -28.67 40.66
N GLU A 197 -20.48 -28.14 40.72
CA GLU A 197 -20.96 -27.47 41.92
C GLU A 197 -20.78 -28.36 43.14
N GLU A 198 -20.04 -27.92 44.16
CA GLU A 198 -19.97 -28.57 45.44
C GLU A 198 -21.39 -28.66 46.07
N PRO A 199 -21.78 -29.84 46.57
CA PRO A 199 -23.08 -29.99 47.23
C PRO A 199 -23.17 -29.05 48.45
N ALA A 200 -24.25 -28.31 48.51
CA ALA A 200 -24.54 -27.41 49.62
C ALA A 200 -24.46 -28.16 50.98
N PRO A 201 -23.88 -27.55 52.02
CA PRO A 201 -23.83 -28.15 53.37
C PRO A 201 -25.25 -28.37 53.93
N PRO A 202 -25.48 -29.46 54.66
CA PRO A 202 -26.79 -29.77 55.25
C PRO A 202 -27.20 -28.68 56.27
N GLU A 203 -28.48 -28.28 56.20
CA GLU A 203 -29.06 -27.34 57.16
C GLU A 203 -28.94 -27.86 58.59
N PRO A 204 -28.67 -27.00 59.60
CA PRO A 204 -28.62 -27.39 60.99
C PRO A 204 -30.02 -27.79 61.47
N VAL A 205 -30.13 -28.98 62.03
CA VAL A 205 -31.34 -29.47 62.71
C VAL A 205 -31.39 -28.78 64.07
N GLU A 206 -32.38 -27.91 64.27
CA GLU A 206 -32.69 -27.33 65.60
C GLU A 206 -33.30 -28.41 66.53
N PRO A 207 -33.01 -28.31 67.83
CA PRO A 207 -33.44 -29.31 68.85
C PRO A 207 -34.94 -29.24 69.23
#